data_7058840daae1199853ba734659687e5e
#
_entry.id   7058840daae1199853ba734659687e5e
#
_cell.length_a   1.000
_cell.length_b   1.000
_cell.length_c   1.000
_cell.angle_alpha   90.00
_cell.angle_beta   90.00
_cell.angle_gamma   90.00
#
_symmetry.space_group_name_H-M   'P 1'
#
loop_
_entity.id
_entity.type
_entity.pdbx_description
1 polymer ?
#
loop_
_entity_poly.entity_id
_entity_poly.type
_entity_poly.pdbx_seq_one_letter_code
_entity_poly.pdbx_strand_id
1 'polypeptide(L)'
;VLCSRMHAYGMDAQGMDLSEGMIAMAKEKYPELVFEQGNMVTYESDRQFDLVTSTCDAMNHILEPADLQQVMRNVYSYLAPGGYFLFDLLKWEETEECEPVDLGELDGKRLQFQIHRTADGLVSLQIEVFEGTQLVHTEVIRERIYDAERILQMLTEAGFSKVRYTDRLLDEESNAASTWFVIARKEKH
;
A
#
# COMPACT_ATOMS: atom_id res chain seq x y z
N VAL A 1 -6.99 11.76 -0.22
CA VAL A 1 -7.66 11.92 1.10
C VAL A 1 -6.63 12.04 2.21
N LEU A 2 -5.59 11.15 2.32
CA LEU A 2 -4.61 11.21 3.41
C LEU A 2 -3.84 12.54 3.40
N CYS A 3 -3.25 12.94 2.26
CA CYS A 3 -2.50 14.21 2.15
C CYS A 3 -3.33 15.43 2.57
N SER A 4 -4.61 15.50 2.16
CA SER A 4 -5.46 16.62 2.55
C SER A 4 -5.75 16.68 4.04
N ARG A 5 -5.87 15.52 4.71
CA ARG A 5 -6.00 15.49 6.17
C ARG A 5 -4.70 15.91 6.86
N MET A 6 -3.55 15.40 6.41
CA MET A 6 -2.25 15.82 6.95
C MET A 6 -2.03 17.32 6.79
N HIS A 7 -2.37 17.87 5.62
CA HIS A 7 -2.30 19.31 5.36
C HIS A 7 -3.22 20.12 6.31
N ALA A 8 -4.43 19.65 6.57
CA ALA A 8 -5.37 20.29 7.51
C ALA A 8 -4.84 20.32 8.96
N TYR A 9 -3.91 19.40 9.31
CA TYR A 9 -3.18 19.43 10.57
C TYR A 9 -1.89 20.26 10.51
N GLY A 10 -1.67 21.01 9.43
CA GLY A 10 -0.52 21.92 9.28
C GLY A 10 0.77 21.25 8.80
N MET A 11 0.68 20.02 8.28
CA MET A 11 1.83 19.31 7.70
C MET A 11 2.04 19.74 6.25
N ASP A 12 3.29 19.90 5.82
CA ASP A 12 3.67 20.07 4.41
C ASP A 12 3.64 18.67 3.74
N ALA A 13 2.47 18.30 3.20
CA ALA A 13 2.20 16.98 2.66
C ALA A 13 2.20 16.99 1.13
N GLN A 14 2.84 15.98 0.54
CA GLN A 14 2.77 15.68 -0.88
C GLN A 14 2.39 14.21 -1.10
N GLY A 15 1.84 13.89 -2.26
CA GLY A 15 1.43 12.53 -2.62
C GLY A 15 2.02 12.07 -3.93
N MET A 16 2.22 10.75 -4.02
CA MET A 16 2.66 10.07 -5.24
C MET A 16 1.77 8.87 -5.50
N ASP A 17 1.52 8.59 -6.75
CA ASP A 17 0.82 7.39 -7.20
C ASP A 17 1.36 6.97 -8.57
N LEU A 18 1.31 5.68 -8.87
CA LEU A 18 1.69 5.15 -10.18
C LEU A 18 0.67 5.52 -11.26
N SER A 19 -0.61 5.64 -10.88
CA SER A 19 -1.73 5.90 -11.78
C SER A 19 -1.83 7.39 -12.13
N GLU A 20 -1.66 7.70 -13.42
CA GLU A 20 -1.89 9.05 -13.94
C GLU A 20 -3.32 9.55 -13.67
N GLY A 21 -4.33 8.66 -13.79
CA GLY A 21 -5.72 8.97 -13.49
C GLY A 21 -5.95 9.35 -12.03
N MET A 22 -5.34 8.61 -11.09
CA MET A 22 -5.43 8.94 -9.66
C MET A 22 -4.76 10.29 -9.35
N ILE A 23 -3.64 10.59 -9.97
CA ILE A 23 -2.95 11.88 -9.82
C ILE A 23 -3.77 13.01 -10.41
N ALA A 24 -4.40 12.83 -11.57
CA ALA A 24 -5.28 13.84 -12.18
C ALA A 24 -6.46 14.17 -11.26
N MET A 25 -7.15 13.15 -10.74
CA MET A 25 -8.25 13.32 -9.79
C MET A 25 -7.80 13.98 -8.47
N ALA A 26 -6.61 13.64 -7.97
CA ALA A 26 -6.08 14.25 -6.76
C ALA A 26 -5.80 15.73 -6.95
N LYS A 27 -5.18 16.13 -8.07
CA LYS A 27 -4.90 17.52 -8.42
C LYS A 27 -6.17 18.34 -8.64
N GLU A 28 -7.18 17.76 -9.26
CA GLU A 28 -8.50 18.42 -9.44
C GLU A 28 -9.16 18.68 -8.09
N LYS A 29 -9.14 17.68 -7.19
CA LYS A 29 -9.85 17.74 -5.91
C LYS A 29 -9.12 18.58 -4.87
N TYR A 30 -7.79 18.66 -4.91
CA TYR A 30 -6.93 19.33 -3.94
C TYR A 30 -5.82 20.13 -4.66
N PRO A 31 -6.21 21.20 -5.37
CA PRO A 31 -5.25 21.96 -6.21
C PRO A 31 -4.15 22.68 -5.42
N GLU A 32 -4.35 22.83 -4.10
CA GLU A 32 -3.36 23.43 -3.19
C GLU A 32 -2.24 22.45 -2.77
N LEU A 33 -2.40 21.14 -3.05
CA LEU A 33 -1.44 20.11 -2.68
C LEU A 33 -0.57 19.68 -3.85
N VAL A 34 0.61 19.19 -3.53
CA VAL A 34 1.54 18.65 -4.53
C VAL A 34 1.28 17.16 -4.72
N PHE A 35 0.99 16.77 -5.95
CA PHE A 35 0.85 15.38 -6.36
C PHE A 35 1.68 15.13 -7.61
N GLU A 36 2.40 14.02 -7.64
CA GLU A 36 3.23 13.62 -8.78
C GLU A 36 3.02 12.15 -9.13
N GLN A 37 3.07 11.87 -10.43
CA GLN A 37 3.07 10.50 -10.88
C GLN A 37 4.47 9.92 -10.68
N GLY A 38 4.55 8.73 -10.06
CA GLY A 38 5.83 8.08 -9.81
C GLY A 38 5.70 6.62 -9.46
N ASN A 39 6.78 5.88 -9.70
CA ASN A 39 6.91 4.49 -9.27
C ASN A 39 7.81 4.45 -8.03
N MET A 40 7.32 3.93 -6.91
CA MET A 40 8.06 3.91 -5.65
C MET A 40 9.38 3.13 -5.73
N VAL A 41 9.52 2.19 -6.65
CA VAL A 41 10.76 1.42 -6.86
C VAL A 41 11.87 2.30 -7.43
N THR A 42 11.52 3.24 -8.32
CA THR A 42 12.48 4.09 -9.03
C THR A 42 12.43 5.56 -8.59
N TYR A 43 11.55 5.89 -7.65
CA TYR A 43 11.40 7.26 -7.18
C TYR A 43 12.63 7.71 -6.39
N GLU A 44 13.12 8.88 -6.74
CA GLU A 44 14.18 9.59 -6.06
C GLU A 44 13.71 10.98 -5.63
N SER A 45 14.15 11.45 -4.49
CA SER A 45 13.80 12.76 -3.98
C SER A 45 15.03 13.48 -3.41
N ASP A 46 15.22 14.72 -3.81
CA ASP A 46 16.21 15.63 -3.21
C ASP A 46 15.69 16.22 -1.88
N ARG A 47 14.39 16.10 -1.60
CA ARG A 47 13.79 16.55 -0.33
C ARG A 47 13.95 15.48 0.73
N GLN A 48 14.07 15.93 1.97
CA GLN A 48 13.98 15.08 3.14
C GLN A 48 12.61 15.21 3.80
N PHE A 49 12.09 14.08 4.30
CA PHE A 49 10.78 13.98 4.94
C PHE A 49 10.92 13.52 6.38
N ASP A 50 10.14 14.09 7.29
CA ASP A 50 10.03 13.61 8.67
C ASP A 50 9.17 12.33 8.76
N LEU A 51 8.24 12.17 7.81
CA LEU A 51 7.35 11.02 7.72
C LEU A 51 7.11 10.65 6.26
N VAL A 52 7.29 9.37 5.95
CA VAL A 52 6.84 8.76 4.70
C VAL A 52 5.77 7.74 5.03
N THR A 53 4.66 7.75 4.29
CA THR A 53 3.58 6.77 4.47
C THR A 53 3.26 6.05 3.17
N SER A 54 2.97 4.75 3.25
CA SER A 54 2.40 3.95 2.16
C SER A 54 1.23 3.18 2.71
N THR A 55 0.03 3.41 2.18
CA THR A 55 -1.23 2.88 2.74
C THR A 55 -2.06 2.20 1.66
N CYS A 56 -3.07 1.44 2.10
CA CYS A 56 -3.94 0.65 1.22
C CYS A 56 -3.16 -0.43 0.48
N ASP A 57 -2.42 -1.25 1.23
CA ASP A 57 -1.66 -2.42 0.73
C ASP A 57 -0.71 -2.14 -0.46
N ALA A 58 -0.40 -0.86 -0.73
CA ALA A 58 0.43 -0.46 -1.87
C ALA A 58 1.79 -1.20 -1.92
N MET A 59 2.33 -1.59 -0.77
CA MET A 59 3.58 -2.37 -0.69
C MET A 59 3.40 -3.82 -1.18
N ASN A 60 2.19 -4.38 -1.09
CA ASN A 60 1.88 -5.72 -1.56
C ASN A 60 1.79 -5.82 -3.09
N HIS A 61 1.53 -4.70 -3.78
CA HIS A 61 1.58 -4.64 -5.25
C HIS A 61 3.00 -4.75 -5.82
N ILE A 62 4.04 -4.66 -4.98
CA ILE A 62 5.42 -4.93 -5.40
C ILE A 62 5.64 -6.44 -5.35
N LEU A 63 5.62 -7.07 -6.51
CA LEU A 63 5.64 -8.53 -6.61
C LEU A 63 7.06 -9.11 -6.43
N GLU A 64 8.10 -8.35 -6.78
CA GLU A 64 9.48 -8.80 -6.71
C GLU A 64 10.13 -8.36 -5.39
N PRO A 65 10.63 -9.30 -4.57
CA PRO A 65 11.29 -8.96 -3.30
C PRO A 65 12.48 -8.00 -3.43
N ALA A 66 13.20 -8.05 -4.55
CA ALA A 66 14.31 -7.14 -4.82
C ALA A 66 13.83 -5.69 -5.00
N ASP A 67 12.68 -5.49 -5.64
CA ASP A 67 12.06 -4.18 -5.83
C ASP A 67 11.56 -3.62 -4.51
N LEU A 68 10.95 -4.45 -3.66
CA LEU A 68 10.55 -4.04 -2.32
C LEU A 68 11.76 -3.63 -1.47
N GLN A 69 12.87 -4.37 -1.55
CA GLN A 69 14.12 -4.00 -0.90
C GLN A 69 14.62 -2.64 -1.41
N GLN A 70 14.49 -2.37 -2.71
CA GLN A 70 14.87 -1.07 -3.29
C GLN A 70 13.99 0.06 -2.75
N VAL A 71 12.67 -0.15 -2.63
CA VAL A 71 11.76 0.83 -1.99
C VAL A 71 12.19 1.15 -0.57
N MET A 72 12.53 0.14 0.25
CA MET A 72 13.00 0.36 1.62
C MET A 72 14.25 1.26 1.66
N ARG A 73 15.21 1.02 0.73
CA ARG A 73 16.44 1.84 0.62
C ARG A 73 16.12 3.26 0.16
N ASN A 74 15.24 3.42 -0.83
CA ASN A 74 14.84 4.71 -1.34
C ASN A 74 14.20 5.55 -0.21
N VAL A 75 13.21 4.98 0.49
CA VAL A 75 12.56 5.64 1.63
C VAL A 75 13.58 6.03 2.69
N TYR A 76 14.49 5.13 3.04
CA TYR A 76 15.54 5.44 4.01
C TYR A 76 16.41 6.62 3.56
N SER A 77 16.73 6.73 2.27
CA SER A 77 17.59 7.78 1.73
C SER A 77 16.98 9.18 1.90
N TYR A 78 15.69 9.35 1.61
CA TYR A 78 15.02 10.64 1.69
C TYR A 78 14.25 10.90 3.02
N LEU A 79 14.35 10.00 4.00
CA LEU A 79 13.94 10.33 5.37
C LEU A 79 14.98 11.20 6.06
N ALA A 80 14.50 12.22 6.77
CA ALA A 80 15.33 13.02 7.67
C ALA A 80 15.87 12.15 8.83
N PRO A 81 17.01 12.48 9.44
CA PRO A 81 17.47 11.84 10.65
C PRO A 81 16.40 11.88 11.75
N GLY A 82 16.03 10.73 12.26
CA GLY A 82 14.93 10.56 13.22
C GLY A 82 13.54 10.45 12.63
N GLY A 83 13.42 10.53 11.31
CA GLY A 83 12.15 10.37 10.58
C GLY A 83 11.58 8.96 10.62
N TYR A 84 10.32 8.84 10.22
CA TYR A 84 9.54 7.61 10.31
C TYR A 84 9.05 7.16 8.94
N PHE A 85 9.04 5.85 8.73
CA PHE A 85 8.32 5.18 7.66
C PHE A 85 7.16 4.38 8.24
N LEU A 86 5.94 4.69 7.80
CA LEU A 86 4.71 4.01 8.20
C LEU A 86 4.06 3.40 6.97
N PHE A 87 3.80 2.10 6.99
CA PHE A 87 3.09 1.42 5.91
C PHE A 87 2.24 0.27 6.42
N ASP A 88 1.30 -0.17 5.61
CA ASP A 88 0.49 -1.34 5.87
C ASP A 88 0.85 -2.51 4.95
N LEU A 89 0.50 -3.70 5.38
CA LEU A 89 0.68 -4.96 4.67
C LEU A 89 -0.50 -5.87 4.94
N LEU A 90 -0.96 -6.57 3.93
CA LEU A 90 -1.95 -7.64 4.07
C LEU A 90 -1.38 -8.81 4.87
N LYS A 91 -2.22 -9.40 5.71
CA LYS A 91 -1.93 -10.65 6.43
C LYS A 91 -2.23 -11.85 5.55
N TRP A 92 -1.42 -12.90 5.70
CA TRP A 92 -1.60 -14.14 4.95
C TRP A 92 -2.95 -14.80 5.23
N GLU A 93 -3.41 -14.80 6.47
CA GLU A 93 -4.63 -15.42 6.93
C GLU A 93 -5.89 -14.83 6.26
N GLU A 94 -5.84 -13.56 5.91
CA GLU A 94 -6.95 -12.82 5.31
C GLU A 94 -7.03 -12.93 3.78
N THR A 95 -6.07 -13.62 3.17
CA THR A 95 -6.01 -13.84 1.73
C THR A 95 -6.29 -15.29 1.37
N GLU A 96 -7.20 -15.95 2.11
CA GLU A 96 -7.55 -17.34 1.84
C GLU A 96 -8.15 -17.51 0.45
N GLU A 97 -7.76 -18.60 -0.21
CA GLU A 97 -8.34 -18.99 -1.47
C GLU A 97 -9.84 -19.21 -1.31
N CYS A 98 -10.63 -18.62 -2.17
CA CYS A 98 -12.08 -18.75 -2.11
C CYS A 98 -12.68 -19.04 -3.48
N GLU A 99 -13.79 -19.78 -3.48
CA GLU A 99 -14.67 -19.90 -4.65
C GLU A 99 -15.23 -18.52 -5.02
N PRO A 100 -15.75 -18.35 -6.26
CA PRO A 100 -16.34 -17.09 -6.68
C PRO A 100 -17.44 -16.60 -5.73
N VAL A 101 -17.24 -15.40 -5.18
CA VAL A 101 -18.18 -14.74 -4.27
C VAL A 101 -18.94 -13.67 -5.02
N ASP A 102 -20.27 -13.72 -4.93
CA ASP A 102 -21.14 -12.70 -5.51
C ASP A 102 -21.15 -11.44 -4.62
N LEU A 103 -20.69 -10.31 -5.16
CA LEU A 103 -20.69 -9.01 -4.48
C LEU A 103 -22.01 -8.26 -4.66
N GLY A 104 -22.96 -8.83 -5.42
CA GLY A 104 -24.21 -8.17 -5.76
C GLY A 104 -24.14 -7.36 -7.04
N GLU A 105 -25.02 -6.38 -7.14
CA GLU A 105 -25.24 -5.62 -8.36
C GLU A 105 -24.91 -4.13 -8.15
N LEU A 106 -24.17 -3.55 -9.09
CA LEU A 106 -23.83 -2.13 -9.15
C LEU A 106 -24.11 -1.61 -10.56
N ASP A 107 -24.93 -0.58 -10.68
CA ASP A 107 -25.34 0.05 -11.96
C ASP A 107 -25.86 -0.95 -13.00
N GLY A 108 -26.66 -1.95 -12.56
CA GLY A 108 -27.23 -2.98 -13.42
C GLY A 108 -26.25 -4.07 -13.85
N LYS A 109 -25.05 -4.10 -13.26
CA LYS A 109 -24.01 -5.10 -13.51
C LYS A 109 -23.75 -5.92 -12.26
N ARG A 110 -23.74 -7.24 -12.38
CA ARG A 110 -23.38 -8.15 -11.30
C ARG A 110 -21.87 -8.29 -11.21
N LEU A 111 -21.34 -8.22 -9.99
CA LEU A 111 -19.93 -8.36 -9.69
C LEU A 111 -19.67 -9.65 -8.93
N GLN A 112 -18.62 -10.34 -9.30
CA GLN A 112 -18.06 -11.47 -8.57
C GLN A 112 -16.58 -11.25 -8.31
N PHE A 113 -16.05 -11.78 -7.22
CA PHE A 113 -14.62 -11.85 -7.01
C PHE A 113 -14.18 -13.26 -6.61
N GLN A 114 -12.95 -13.57 -6.88
CA GLN A 114 -12.30 -14.81 -6.48
C GLN A 114 -10.85 -14.55 -6.09
N ILE A 115 -10.37 -15.23 -5.05
CA ILE A 115 -8.97 -15.17 -4.61
C ILE A 115 -8.27 -16.46 -4.98
N HIS A 116 -7.14 -16.35 -5.66
CA HIS A 116 -6.22 -17.44 -5.93
C HIS A 116 -4.91 -17.20 -5.22
N ARG A 117 -4.35 -18.25 -4.62
CA ARG A 117 -3.07 -18.20 -3.91
C ARG A 117 -2.07 -19.17 -4.52
N THR A 118 -0.80 -18.79 -4.47
CA THR A 118 0.31 -19.68 -4.80
C THR A 118 1.19 -19.91 -3.57
N ALA A 119 1.89 -21.04 -3.53
CA ALA A 119 2.71 -21.44 -2.38
C ALA A 119 3.90 -20.48 -2.13
N ASP A 120 4.30 -19.69 -3.11
CA ASP A 120 5.38 -18.69 -3.02
C ASP A 120 4.93 -17.31 -2.55
N GLY A 121 3.66 -17.19 -2.10
CA GLY A 121 3.12 -15.96 -1.51
C GLY A 121 2.48 -14.97 -2.49
N LEU A 122 2.29 -15.36 -3.75
CA LEU A 122 1.49 -14.55 -4.68
C LEU A 122 0.00 -14.80 -4.46
N VAL A 123 -0.75 -13.70 -4.48
CA VAL A 123 -2.21 -13.67 -4.42
C VAL A 123 -2.73 -12.96 -5.65
N SER A 124 -3.77 -13.49 -6.25
CA SER A 124 -4.49 -12.86 -7.36
C SER A 124 -5.94 -12.69 -6.99
N LEU A 125 -6.40 -11.46 -6.92
CA LEU A 125 -7.81 -11.10 -6.80
C LEU A 125 -8.37 -10.91 -8.21
N GLN A 126 -9.23 -11.83 -8.64
CA GLN A 126 -9.93 -11.74 -9.91
C GLN A 126 -11.32 -11.14 -9.68
N ILE A 127 -11.61 -10.05 -10.37
CA ILE A 127 -12.90 -9.37 -10.34
C ILE A 127 -13.56 -9.56 -11.70
N GLU A 128 -14.77 -10.08 -11.72
CA GLU A 128 -15.57 -10.31 -12.91
C GLU A 128 -16.85 -9.48 -12.89
N VAL A 129 -17.17 -8.85 -14.01
CA VAL A 129 -18.36 -8.02 -14.18
C VAL A 129 -19.25 -8.64 -15.25
N PHE A 130 -20.53 -8.84 -14.92
CA PHE A 130 -21.51 -9.45 -15.80
C PHE A 130 -22.65 -8.47 -16.11
N GLU A 131 -23.09 -8.46 -17.37
CA GLU A 131 -24.38 -7.91 -17.80
C GLU A 131 -25.35 -9.07 -18.05
N GLY A 132 -26.34 -9.24 -17.16
CA GLY A 132 -27.15 -10.45 -17.12
C GLY A 132 -26.29 -11.68 -16.86
N THR A 133 -26.18 -12.58 -17.86
CA THR A 133 -25.33 -13.78 -17.79
C THR A 133 -24.02 -13.66 -18.57
N GLN A 134 -23.82 -12.53 -19.26
CA GLN A 134 -22.64 -12.33 -20.08
C GLN A 134 -21.52 -11.68 -19.29
N LEU A 135 -20.34 -12.32 -19.28
CA LEU A 135 -19.12 -11.72 -18.77
C LEU A 135 -18.67 -10.57 -19.70
N VAL A 136 -18.60 -9.35 -19.19
CA VAL A 136 -18.25 -8.14 -19.96
C VAL A 136 -16.90 -7.56 -19.59
N HIS A 137 -16.40 -7.87 -18.39
CA HIS A 137 -15.09 -7.39 -17.95
C HIS A 137 -14.48 -8.35 -16.95
N THR A 138 -13.15 -8.50 -17.00
CA THR A 138 -12.36 -9.19 -15.99
C THR A 138 -11.15 -8.33 -15.65
N GLU A 139 -10.90 -8.15 -14.37
CA GLU A 139 -9.70 -7.51 -13.84
C GLU A 139 -8.99 -8.48 -12.91
N VAL A 140 -7.66 -8.48 -12.97
CA VAL A 140 -6.82 -9.30 -12.08
C VAL A 140 -5.83 -8.40 -11.39
N ILE A 141 -6.02 -8.23 -10.09
CA ILE A 141 -5.09 -7.54 -9.20
C ILE A 141 -4.14 -8.59 -8.63
N ARG A 142 -2.85 -8.32 -8.70
CA ARG A 142 -1.83 -9.21 -8.15
C ARG A 142 -1.10 -8.55 -7.01
N GLU A 143 -0.89 -9.33 -5.97
CA GLU A 143 -0.21 -8.92 -4.77
C GLU A 143 0.74 -10.01 -4.29
N ARG A 144 1.77 -9.61 -3.55
CA ARG A 144 2.62 -10.55 -2.82
C ARG A 144 2.43 -10.33 -1.32
N ILE A 145 2.16 -11.42 -0.63
CA ILE A 145 2.13 -11.42 0.84
C ILE A 145 3.57 -11.66 1.33
N TYR A 146 4.02 -10.75 2.15
CA TYR A 146 5.34 -10.79 2.77
C TYR A 146 5.20 -11.17 4.24
N ASP A 147 5.99 -12.14 4.69
CA ASP A 147 6.04 -12.45 6.11
C ASP A 147 6.79 -11.37 6.91
N ALA A 148 6.44 -11.27 8.20
CA ALA A 148 6.97 -10.22 9.07
C ALA A 148 8.50 -10.31 9.26
N GLU A 149 9.07 -11.51 9.27
CA GLU A 149 10.52 -11.70 9.42
C GLU A 149 11.26 -11.17 8.21
N ARG A 150 10.74 -11.43 7.01
CA ARG A 150 11.32 -10.93 5.77
C ARG A 150 11.28 -9.41 5.69
N ILE A 151 10.16 -8.78 6.06
CA ILE A 151 10.03 -7.32 6.12
C ILE A 151 11.02 -6.73 7.15
N LEU A 152 11.13 -7.32 8.33
CA LEU A 152 12.09 -6.88 9.35
C LEU A 152 13.53 -6.95 8.84
N GLN A 153 13.89 -8.04 8.16
CA GLN A 153 15.21 -8.17 7.54
C GLN A 153 15.45 -7.06 6.51
N MET A 154 14.51 -6.85 5.58
CA MET A 154 14.61 -5.83 4.54
C MET A 154 14.78 -4.42 5.11
N LEU A 155 14.01 -4.07 6.15
CA LEU A 155 14.11 -2.78 6.83
C LEU A 155 15.48 -2.62 7.52
N THR A 156 15.96 -3.66 8.19
CA THR A 156 17.27 -3.66 8.86
C THR A 156 18.40 -3.49 7.84
N GLU A 157 18.35 -4.21 6.72
CA GLU A 157 19.32 -4.10 5.61
C GLU A 157 19.29 -2.71 4.95
N ALA A 158 18.13 -2.03 4.94
CA ALA A 158 17.99 -0.65 4.46
C ALA A 158 18.54 0.39 5.47
N GLY A 159 18.77 0.01 6.74
CA GLY A 159 19.34 0.86 7.79
C GLY A 159 18.37 1.31 8.88
N PHE A 160 17.11 0.87 8.85
CA PHE A 160 16.15 1.19 9.91
C PHE A 160 16.51 0.47 11.22
N SER A 161 16.43 1.18 12.35
CA SER A 161 16.89 0.66 13.64
C SER A 161 15.77 0.24 14.60
N LYS A 162 14.59 0.85 14.46
CA LYS A 162 13.45 0.58 15.34
C LYS A 162 12.24 0.26 14.49
N VAL A 163 11.86 -1.01 14.51
CA VAL A 163 10.70 -1.49 13.78
C VAL A 163 9.65 -1.99 14.76
N ARG A 164 8.41 -1.56 14.58
CA ARG A 164 7.25 -2.05 15.32
C ARG A 164 6.20 -2.55 14.34
N TYR A 165 5.64 -3.69 14.66
CA TYR A 165 4.43 -4.23 14.02
C TYR A 165 3.26 -4.06 14.96
N THR A 166 2.11 -3.67 14.41
CA THR A 166 0.85 -3.62 15.17
C THR A 166 -0.31 -3.89 14.22
N ASP A 167 -1.30 -4.59 14.69
CA ASP A 167 -2.59 -4.76 14.03
C ASP A 167 -3.57 -3.64 14.40
N ARG A 168 -3.14 -2.70 15.25
CA ARG A 168 -3.97 -1.58 15.75
C ARG A 168 -3.17 -0.29 15.68
N LEU A 169 -3.66 0.70 14.95
CA LEU A 169 -3.00 2.01 14.87
C LEU A 169 -3.39 2.94 16.03
N LEU A 170 -4.65 3.04 16.39
CA LEU A 170 -5.12 4.10 17.28
C LEU A 170 -6.26 3.71 18.22
N ASP A 171 -7.00 2.62 18.00
CA ASP A 171 -8.20 2.33 18.77
C ASP A 171 -8.40 0.84 19.01
N GLU A 172 -8.78 0.47 20.23
CA GLU A 172 -9.01 -0.94 20.58
C GLU A 172 -10.23 -1.56 19.86
N GLU A 173 -11.12 -0.74 19.29
CA GLU A 173 -12.31 -1.16 18.57
C GLU A 173 -12.11 -1.28 17.06
N SER A 174 -11.08 -0.67 16.45
CA SER A 174 -10.80 -0.83 15.03
C SER A 174 -10.11 -2.16 14.77
N ASN A 175 -10.87 -3.17 14.49
CA ASN A 175 -10.38 -4.48 14.05
C ASN A 175 -9.89 -4.38 12.59
N ALA A 176 -8.69 -3.86 12.38
CA ALA A 176 -7.97 -4.05 11.12
C ALA A 176 -7.40 -5.48 11.10
N ALA A 177 -8.29 -6.48 11.18
CA ALA A 177 -7.93 -7.89 11.30
C ALA A 177 -7.07 -8.36 10.13
N SER A 178 -7.28 -7.76 8.94
CA SER A 178 -6.65 -8.14 7.68
C SER A 178 -5.28 -7.51 7.42
N THR A 179 -4.81 -6.59 8.26
CA THR A 179 -3.68 -5.72 7.94
C THR A 179 -2.68 -5.62 9.08
N TRP A 180 -1.38 -5.68 8.75
CA TRP A 180 -0.30 -5.24 9.62
C TRP A 180 0.07 -3.80 9.33
N PHE A 181 0.26 -3.00 10.38
CA PHE A 181 0.91 -1.70 10.28
C PHE A 181 2.36 -1.81 10.75
N VAL A 182 3.25 -1.32 9.94
CA VAL A 182 4.69 -1.33 10.19
C VAL A 182 5.16 0.09 10.40
N ILE A 183 5.85 0.34 11.52
CA ILE A 183 6.44 1.63 11.86
C ILE A 183 7.94 1.41 11.98
N ALA A 184 8.71 2.00 11.08
CA ALA A 184 10.16 1.94 11.08
C ALA A 184 10.76 3.35 11.25
N ARG A 185 11.89 3.46 11.96
CA ARG A 185 12.53 4.74 12.25
C ARG A 185 13.96 4.77 11.74
N LYS A 186 14.34 5.88 11.10
CA LYS A 186 15.72 6.25 10.82
C LYS A 186 16.35 6.87 12.07
N GLU A 187 17.55 6.45 12.46
CA GLU A 187 18.23 7.00 13.64
C GLU A 187 18.59 8.50 13.47
N LYS A 188 18.70 9.17 14.63
CA LYS A 188 19.29 10.51 14.69
C LYS A 188 20.80 10.31 14.80
N HIS A 189 21.51 10.63 13.74
CA HIS A 189 22.98 10.78 13.80
C HIS A 189 23.33 12.24 13.87
#